data_e9529ca574b743dcc54764ee478764cb
#
_entry.id   e9529ca574b743dcc54764ee478764cb
#
_cell.length_a   1.000
_cell.length_b   1.000
_cell.length_c   1.000
_cell.angle_alpha   90.00
_cell.angle_beta   90.00
_cell.angle_gamma   90.00
#
_symmetry.space_group_name_H-M   'P 1'
#
loop_
_entity.id
_entity.type
_entity.pdbx_description
1 polymer ?
#
loop_
_entity_poly.entity_id
_entity_poly.type
_entity_poly.pdbx_seq_one_letter_code
_entity_poly.pdbx_strand_id
1 'polypeptide(L)'
;IHSGSFWDREAVAAGIKLVNEQNADMVFFTGDLVNDRSDEIVPWMDLFGQITAPLGVFSTLGNHDYGDYVPWPTPQAKEKNLADLIDHHKSMGWDILMDEHRVIEKDGEQLCIVGVQNWSSKARFPKYGNLEKALANAPADSVKLLLSHDPSHWREQVAGKQTDIALTFAGHTHGMQFGIDTKFYRWSPVKYVYKEWLDLYTENDQHLYVNRGFGYLGYPGRMGIYPEITVVTLA
;
A
#
# COMPACT_ATOMS: atom_id res chain seq x y z
N ILE A 1 5.46 5.44 -0.08
CA ILE A 1 6.13 6.39 0.85
C ILE A 1 7.59 6.55 0.44
N HIS A 2 8.42 5.51 0.50
CA HIS A 2 9.85 5.58 0.22
C HIS A 2 10.60 6.57 1.11
N SER A 3 10.55 6.33 2.41
CA SER A 3 11.10 7.22 3.45
C SER A 3 12.58 7.55 3.28
N GLY A 4 13.38 6.64 2.68
CA GLY A 4 14.78 6.88 2.34
C GLY A 4 15.01 8.00 1.31
N SER A 5 13.94 8.44 0.63
CA SER A 5 14.02 9.56 -0.32
C SER A 5 13.68 10.91 0.30
N PHE A 6 13.18 10.94 1.54
CA PHE A 6 12.77 12.20 2.18
C PHE A 6 13.98 13.01 2.71
N TRP A 7 13.87 14.31 2.60
CA TRP A 7 14.84 15.27 3.10
C TRP A 7 14.18 16.49 3.79
N ASP A 8 12.88 16.72 3.55
CA ASP A 8 12.12 17.84 4.09
C ASP A 8 11.12 17.34 5.13
N ARG A 9 11.45 17.57 6.41
CA ARG A 9 10.63 17.12 7.53
C ARG A 9 9.32 17.90 7.64
N GLU A 10 9.31 19.18 7.29
CA GLU A 10 8.13 20.02 7.37
C GLU A 10 7.10 19.57 6.31
N ALA A 11 7.55 19.25 5.09
CA ALA A 11 6.69 18.73 4.04
C ALA A 11 6.06 17.39 4.43
N VAL A 12 6.84 16.48 5.04
CA VAL A 12 6.32 15.19 5.54
C VAL A 12 5.30 15.42 6.66
N ALA A 13 5.61 16.28 7.65
CA ALA A 13 4.69 16.61 8.74
C ALA A 13 3.38 17.23 8.23
N ALA A 14 3.46 18.11 7.24
CA ALA A 14 2.25 18.69 6.61
C ALA A 14 1.40 17.63 5.92
N GLY A 15 2.01 16.67 5.23
CA GLY A 15 1.31 15.54 4.64
C GLY A 15 0.62 14.65 5.68
N ILE A 16 1.30 14.31 6.78
CA ILE A 16 0.72 13.54 7.90
C ILE A 16 -0.47 14.28 8.51
N LYS A 17 -0.34 15.59 8.72
CA LYS A 17 -1.45 16.41 9.18
C LYS A 17 -2.65 16.31 8.25
N LEU A 18 -2.46 16.40 6.93
CA LEU A 18 -3.54 16.26 5.94
C LEU A 18 -4.20 14.89 6.00
N VAL A 19 -3.44 13.80 6.27
CA VAL A 19 -4.04 12.46 6.49
C VAL A 19 -4.98 12.49 7.68
N ASN A 20 -4.52 12.99 8.84
CA ASN A 20 -5.32 13.02 10.06
C ASN A 20 -6.54 13.95 9.95
N GLU A 21 -6.44 15.06 9.20
CA GLU A 21 -7.55 15.98 8.94
C GLU A 21 -8.72 15.36 8.16
N GLN A 22 -8.49 14.20 7.48
CA GLN A 22 -9.57 13.49 6.81
C GLN A 22 -10.54 12.84 7.79
N ASN A 23 -10.15 12.66 9.06
CA ASN A 23 -10.97 12.03 10.12
C ASN A 23 -11.55 10.67 9.68
N ALA A 24 -10.77 9.87 8.97
CA ALA A 24 -11.19 8.57 8.48
C ALA A 24 -11.37 7.58 9.64
N ASP A 25 -12.33 6.67 9.52
CA ASP A 25 -12.51 5.57 10.48
C ASP A 25 -11.32 4.61 10.51
N MET A 26 -10.68 4.39 9.37
CA MET A 26 -9.49 3.55 9.20
C MET A 26 -8.50 4.22 8.25
N VAL A 27 -7.21 3.89 8.41
CA VAL A 27 -6.17 4.29 7.44
C VAL A 27 -5.49 3.06 6.90
N PHE A 28 -5.25 3.03 5.60
CA PHE A 28 -4.58 1.95 4.90
C PHE A 28 -3.27 2.40 4.28
N PHE A 29 -2.24 1.58 4.47
CA PHE A 29 -0.94 1.73 3.84
C PHE A 29 -0.59 0.46 3.05
N THR A 30 -0.36 0.60 1.75
CA THR A 30 -0.23 -0.54 0.83
C THR A 30 1.20 -0.83 0.40
N GLY A 31 2.20 -0.56 1.26
CA GLY A 31 3.58 -0.98 1.04
C GLY A 31 4.52 0.08 0.48
N ASP A 32 5.79 -0.31 0.34
CA ASP A 32 6.92 0.56 -0.01
C ASP A 32 7.13 1.69 1.02
N LEU A 33 7.31 1.31 2.28
CA LEU A 33 7.61 2.24 3.36
C LEU A 33 9.02 2.80 3.22
N VAL A 34 9.97 1.96 2.79
CA VAL A 34 11.37 2.28 2.60
C VAL A 34 11.80 2.13 1.14
N ASN A 35 13.03 2.56 0.80
CA ASN A 35 13.63 2.25 -0.50
C ASN A 35 14.22 0.85 -0.50
N ASP A 36 14.95 0.47 0.57
CA ASP A 36 15.64 -0.82 0.68
C ASP A 36 15.89 -1.25 2.12
N ARG A 37 16.09 -0.30 3.05
CA ARG A 37 16.57 -0.58 4.40
C ARG A 37 15.60 -0.10 5.47
N SER A 38 15.42 -0.92 6.48
CA SER A 38 14.53 -0.62 7.60
C SER A 38 14.90 0.64 8.39
N ASP A 39 16.18 0.99 8.42
CA ASP A 39 16.66 2.19 9.12
C ASP A 39 16.29 3.51 8.42
N GLU A 40 15.88 3.46 7.16
CA GLU A 40 15.43 4.64 6.41
C GLU A 40 14.17 5.29 7.01
N ILE A 41 13.30 4.52 7.65
CA ILE A 41 12.09 5.06 8.29
C ILE A 41 12.37 5.66 9.69
N VAL A 42 13.46 5.25 10.35
CA VAL A 42 13.73 5.61 11.75
C VAL A 42 13.65 7.12 12.01
N PRO A 43 14.24 8.02 11.17
CA PRO A 43 14.14 9.47 11.37
C PRO A 43 12.72 10.04 11.26
N TRP A 44 11.76 9.26 10.77
CA TRP A 44 10.40 9.68 10.43
C TRP A 44 9.34 9.00 11.28
N MET A 45 9.71 7.99 12.09
CA MET A 45 8.75 7.17 12.86
C MET A 45 7.87 8.01 13.78
N ASP A 46 8.41 9.06 14.38
CA ASP A 46 7.65 9.96 15.27
C ASP A 46 6.59 10.78 14.53
N LEU A 47 6.77 11.04 13.22
CA LEU A 47 5.78 11.67 12.37
C LEU A 47 4.73 10.64 11.90
N PHE A 48 5.16 9.54 11.28
CA PHE A 48 4.23 8.51 10.80
C PHE A 48 3.44 7.84 11.92
N GLY A 49 4.01 7.72 13.12
CA GLY A 49 3.30 7.27 14.32
C GLY A 49 2.18 8.22 14.80
N GLN A 50 2.09 9.44 14.26
CA GLN A 50 0.97 10.35 14.52
C GLN A 50 -0.27 10.05 13.66
N ILE A 51 -0.15 9.19 12.65
CA ILE A 51 -1.31 8.72 11.88
C ILE A 51 -2.13 7.82 12.78
N THR A 52 -3.37 8.22 13.06
CA THR A 52 -4.29 7.47 13.91
C THR A 52 -5.69 7.44 13.29
N ALA A 53 -6.42 6.38 13.56
CA ALA A 53 -7.82 6.24 13.19
C ALA A 53 -8.58 5.43 14.23
N PRO A 54 -9.87 5.69 14.48
CA PRO A 54 -10.64 5.02 15.52
C PRO A 54 -10.68 3.50 15.41
N LEU A 55 -10.72 2.95 14.19
CA LEU A 55 -10.75 1.51 13.92
C LEU A 55 -9.38 0.94 13.54
N GLY A 56 -8.33 1.76 13.54
CA GLY A 56 -6.95 1.35 13.34
C GLY A 56 -6.29 1.83 12.05
N VAL A 57 -4.98 1.62 12.01
CA VAL A 57 -4.13 1.83 10.84
C VAL A 57 -3.62 0.46 10.40
N PHE A 58 -3.95 0.05 9.19
CA PHE A 58 -3.58 -1.26 8.65
C PHE A 58 -2.56 -1.10 7.53
N SER A 59 -1.58 -1.98 7.49
CA SER A 59 -0.50 -1.89 6.53
C SER A 59 -0.14 -3.25 5.92
N THR A 60 0.51 -3.23 4.76
CA THR A 60 1.15 -4.39 4.14
C THR A 60 2.49 -3.99 3.54
N LEU A 61 3.26 -4.95 3.02
CA LEU A 61 4.57 -4.70 2.42
C LEU A 61 4.49 -4.58 0.90
N GLY A 62 5.32 -3.68 0.35
CA GLY A 62 5.62 -3.57 -1.07
C GLY A 62 6.93 -4.26 -1.44
N ASN A 63 7.30 -4.20 -2.72
CA ASN A 63 8.48 -4.90 -3.21
C ASN A 63 9.81 -4.32 -2.68
N HIS A 64 9.86 -3.04 -2.33
CA HIS A 64 11.04 -2.40 -1.77
C HIS A 64 11.29 -2.78 -0.31
N ASP A 65 10.27 -3.14 0.42
CA ASP A 65 10.34 -3.41 1.86
C ASP A 65 11.15 -4.68 2.21
N TYR A 66 11.44 -5.55 1.23
CA TYR A 66 12.23 -6.78 1.42
C TYR A 66 13.74 -6.57 1.26
N GLY A 67 14.19 -5.37 0.83
CA GLY A 67 15.61 -5.09 0.59
C GLY A 67 16.23 -5.90 -0.54
N ASP A 68 15.45 -6.23 -1.58
CA ASP A 68 15.88 -7.06 -2.70
C ASP A 68 16.80 -6.35 -3.70
N TYR A 69 16.86 -5.01 -3.64
CA TYR A 69 17.55 -4.19 -4.64
C TYR A 69 18.94 -3.71 -4.21
N VAL A 70 19.37 -4.10 -3.01
CA VAL A 70 20.70 -3.78 -2.47
C VAL A 70 21.44 -5.04 -2.03
N PRO A 71 22.80 -5.03 -2.09
CA PRO A 71 23.57 -6.13 -1.57
C PRO A 71 23.54 -6.17 -0.04
N TRP A 72 23.52 -7.36 0.51
CA TRP A 72 23.59 -7.62 1.95
C TRP A 72 24.87 -8.40 2.30
N PRO A 73 25.50 -8.11 3.44
CA PRO A 73 26.71 -8.83 3.84
C PRO A 73 26.45 -10.33 4.12
N THR A 74 25.24 -10.66 4.59
CA THR A 74 24.80 -12.04 4.82
C THR A 74 23.28 -12.16 4.60
N PRO A 75 22.74 -13.38 4.31
CA PRO A 75 21.30 -13.59 4.28
C PRO A 75 20.60 -13.19 5.60
N GLN A 76 21.22 -13.48 6.74
CA GLN A 76 20.70 -13.13 8.07
C GLN A 76 20.57 -11.60 8.28
N ALA A 77 21.48 -10.81 7.69
CA ALA A 77 21.37 -9.36 7.73
C ALA A 77 20.13 -8.85 6.98
N LYS A 78 19.79 -9.48 5.85
CA LYS A 78 18.58 -9.18 5.10
C LYS A 78 17.32 -9.60 5.86
N GLU A 79 17.31 -10.80 6.43
CA GLU A 79 16.20 -11.29 7.26
C GLU A 79 15.97 -10.35 8.46
N LYS A 80 17.05 -9.94 9.12
CA LYS A 80 16.96 -8.98 10.23
C LYS A 80 16.38 -7.63 9.77
N ASN A 81 16.79 -7.12 8.62
CA ASN A 81 16.25 -5.88 8.07
C ASN A 81 14.72 -5.96 7.89
N LEU A 82 14.20 -7.07 7.35
CA LEU A 82 12.75 -7.26 7.20
C LEU A 82 12.07 -7.35 8.58
N ALA A 83 12.65 -8.08 9.53
CA ALA A 83 12.11 -8.18 10.89
C ALA A 83 12.07 -6.81 11.58
N ASP A 84 13.15 -6.03 11.49
CA ASP A 84 13.21 -4.67 12.02
C ASP A 84 12.15 -3.77 11.38
N LEU A 85 11.92 -3.86 10.07
CA LEU A 85 10.90 -3.08 9.38
C LEU A 85 9.48 -3.43 9.87
N ILE A 86 9.18 -4.71 10.04
CA ILE A 86 7.90 -5.18 10.62
C ILE A 86 7.72 -4.61 12.04
N ASP A 87 8.77 -4.60 12.84
CA ASP A 87 8.72 -4.03 14.18
C ASP A 87 8.58 -2.51 14.19
N HIS A 88 9.10 -1.81 13.17
CA HIS A 88 8.87 -0.38 12.99
C HIS A 88 7.39 -0.07 12.68
N HIS A 89 6.72 -0.85 11.82
CA HIS A 89 5.27 -0.71 11.61
C HIS A 89 4.50 -0.82 12.93
N LYS A 90 4.76 -1.87 13.71
CA LYS A 90 4.12 -2.07 15.02
C LYS A 90 4.43 -0.94 16.01
N SER A 91 5.67 -0.46 16.03
CA SER A 91 6.11 0.64 16.89
C SER A 91 5.45 1.98 16.54
N MET A 92 5.06 2.18 15.29
CA MET A 92 4.24 3.32 14.84
C MET A 92 2.75 3.13 15.15
N GLY A 93 2.33 2.01 15.73
CA GLY A 93 0.94 1.70 16.02
C GLY A 93 0.17 1.13 14.83
N TRP A 94 0.85 0.67 13.79
CA TRP A 94 0.22 0.12 12.59
C TRP A 94 0.11 -1.41 12.69
N ASP A 95 -1.08 -1.95 12.40
CA ASP A 95 -1.30 -3.39 12.29
C ASP A 95 -0.86 -3.87 10.89
N ILE A 96 0.30 -4.50 10.85
CA ILE A 96 0.86 -5.03 9.59
C ILE A 96 0.30 -6.42 9.29
N LEU A 97 -0.27 -6.58 8.12
CA LEU A 97 -0.90 -7.81 7.66
C LEU A 97 0.03 -8.59 6.72
N MET A 98 0.41 -9.79 7.15
CA MET A 98 1.39 -10.65 6.46
C MET A 98 0.72 -11.93 5.95
N ASP A 99 -0.12 -11.81 4.90
CA ASP A 99 -1.03 -12.85 4.39
C ASP A 99 -2.03 -13.29 5.46
N GLU A 100 -2.75 -12.33 6.00
CA GLU A 100 -3.74 -12.51 7.06
C GLU A 100 -4.84 -11.45 6.96
N HIS A 101 -5.87 -11.57 7.80
CA HIS A 101 -6.97 -10.61 7.83
C HIS A 101 -7.34 -10.17 9.25
N ARG A 102 -8.10 -9.08 9.33
CA ARG A 102 -8.76 -8.61 10.56
C ARG A 102 -10.24 -8.40 10.29
N VAL A 103 -11.08 -8.81 11.23
CA VAL A 103 -12.52 -8.55 11.18
C VAL A 103 -12.82 -7.36 12.09
N ILE A 104 -13.43 -6.34 11.50
CA ILE A 104 -13.84 -5.12 12.19
C ILE A 104 -15.36 -5.13 12.26
N GLU A 105 -15.90 -4.97 13.44
CA GLU A 105 -17.33 -4.82 13.67
C GLU A 105 -17.67 -3.36 13.94
N LYS A 106 -18.63 -2.83 13.20
CA LYS A 106 -19.17 -1.49 13.40
C LYS A 106 -20.67 -1.50 13.10
N ASP A 107 -21.45 -0.99 14.05
CA ASP A 107 -22.91 -0.83 13.94
C ASP A 107 -23.69 -2.12 13.55
N GLY A 108 -23.12 -3.29 13.91
CA GLY A 108 -23.69 -4.61 13.62
C GLY A 108 -23.30 -5.20 12.26
N GLU A 109 -22.51 -4.47 11.49
CA GLU A 109 -21.94 -4.93 10.22
C GLU A 109 -20.50 -5.41 10.39
N GLN A 110 -20.08 -6.37 9.57
CA GLN A 110 -18.72 -6.90 9.57
C GLN A 110 -17.97 -6.49 8.32
N LEU A 111 -16.78 -5.90 8.52
CA LEU A 111 -15.82 -5.58 7.49
C LEU A 111 -14.56 -6.42 7.69
N CYS A 112 -14.10 -7.11 6.65
CA CYS A 112 -12.88 -7.90 6.70
C CYS A 112 -11.76 -7.20 5.94
N ILE A 113 -10.73 -6.78 6.66
CA ILE A 113 -9.53 -6.18 6.09
C ILE A 113 -8.53 -7.31 5.81
N VAL A 114 -8.24 -7.56 4.56
CA VAL A 114 -7.33 -8.61 4.09
C VAL A 114 -6.02 -7.95 3.66
N GLY A 115 -4.88 -8.41 4.14
CA GLY A 115 -3.57 -7.92 3.74
C GLY A 115 -2.71 -9.02 3.16
N VAL A 116 -2.15 -8.76 1.99
CA VAL A 116 -1.27 -9.69 1.30
C VAL A 116 0.11 -9.07 1.13
N GLN A 117 1.16 -9.81 1.45
CA GLN A 117 2.53 -9.43 1.17
C GLN A 117 2.72 -9.14 -0.32
N ASN A 118 3.83 -8.53 -0.71
CA ASN A 118 4.05 -8.19 -2.11
C ASN A 118 3.85 -9.39 -3.04
N TRP A 119 2.97 -9.21 -4.03
CA TRP A 119 2.74 -10.16 -5.10
C TRP A 119 2.62 -9.41 -6.44
N SER A 120 3.35 -9.84 -7.45
CA SER A 120 3.31 -9.24 -8.78
C SER A 120 3.22 -10.30 -9.87
N SER A 121 2.47 -10.02 -10.94
CA SER A 121 2.50 -10.85 -12.15
C SER A 121 3.75 -10.59 -13.00
N LYS A 122 4.49 -9.51 -12.72
CA LYS A 122 5.70 -9.15 -13.46
C LYS A 122 6.89 -9.96 -12.94
N ALA A 123 7.54 -10.71 -13.83
CA ALA A 123 8.61 -11.66 -13.48
C ALA A 123 9.81 -11.04 -12.74
N ARG A 124 10.01 -9.72 -12.88
CA ARG A 124 11.11 -9.00 -12.20
C ARG A 124 10.87 -8.77 -10.70
N PHE A 125 9.63 -8.92 -10.23
CA PHE A 125 9.28 -8.70 -8.82
C PHE A 125 8.99 -10.03 -8.13
N PRO A 126 9.50 -10.23 -6.90
CA PRO A 126 9.25 -11.44 -6.13
C PRO A 126 7.77 -11.59 -5.75
N LYS A 127 7.33 -12.84 -5.60
CA LYS A 127 6.00 -13.22 -5.16
C LYS A 127 6.09 -13.76 -3.74
N TYR A 128 5.96 -12.91 -2.75
CA TYR A 128 5.93 -13.30 -1.35
C TYR A 128 4.51 -13.59 -0.86
N GLY A 129 3.52 -12.86 -1.40
CA GLY A 129 2.13 -12.88 -0.96
C GLY A 129 1.36 -14.13 -1.35
N ASN A 130 0.41 -14.50 -0.48
CA ASN A 130 -0.49 -15.64 -0.65
C ASN A 130 -1.92 -15.24 -0.28
N LEU A 131 -2.75 -14.96 -1.29
CA LEU A 131 -4.14 -14.53 -1.11
C LEU A 131 -5.02 -15.61 -0.46
N GLU A 132 -4.81 -16.89 -0.82
CA GLU A 132 -5.57 -18.01 -0.25
C GLU A 132 -5.32 -18.13 1.25
N LYS A 133 -4.07 -17.99 1.68
CA LYS A 133 -3.71 -17.95 3.11
C LYS A 133 -4.35 -16.74 3.80
N ALA A 134 -4.30 -15.56 3.19
CA ALA A 134 -4.88 -14.35 3.77
C ALA A 134 -6.40 -14.44 3.97
N LEU A 135 -7.10 -15.14 3.07
CA LEU A 135 -8.54 -15.37 3.11
C LEU A 135 -8.94 -16.59 3.97
N ALA A 136 -7.99 -17.40 4.42
CA ALA A 136 -8.31 -18.61 5.17
C ALA A 136 -9.10 -18.28 6.45
N ASN A 137 -10.30 -18.84 6.57
CA ASN A 137 -11.25 -18.60 7.67
C ASN A 137 -11.81 -17.16 7.74
N ALA A 138 -11.66 -16.34 6.70
CA ALA A 138 -12.35 -15.05 6.62
C ALA A 138 -13.87 -15.27 6.60
N PRO A 139 -14.67 -14.45 7.32
CA PRO A 139 -16.12 -14.61 7.34
C PRO A 139 -16.72 -14.48 5.93
N ALA A 140 -17.58 -15.43 5.55
CA ALA A 140 -18.20 -15.44 4.22
C ALA A 140 -19.10 -14.22 3.98
N ASP A 141 -19.85 -13.82 5.02
CA ASP A 141 -20.86 -12.76 4.93
C ASP A 141 -20.29 -11.34 5.13
N SER A 142 -18.98 -11.20 5.32
CA SER A 142 -18.33 -9.88 5.48
C SER A 142 -17.96 -9.24 4.14
N VAL A 143 -18.10 -7.92 4.05
CA VAL A 143 -17.48 -7.15 2.96
C VAL A 143 -15.95 -7.19 3.10
N LYS A 144 -15.24 -7.59 2.04
CA LYS A 144 -13.78 -7.74 2.07
C LYS A 144 -13.07 -6.62 1.34
N LEU A 145 -12.16 -5.96 2.06
CA LEU A 145 -11.24 -4.97 1.51
C LEU A 145 -9.83 -5.57 1.47
N LEU A 146 -9.19 -5.57 0.31
CA LEU A 146 -7.85 -6.11 0.13
C LEU A 146 -6.80 -5.02 0.07
N LEU A 147 -5.79 -5.10 0.92
CA LEU A 147 -4.54 -4.34 0.83
C LEU A 147 -3.52 -5.18 0.06
N SER A 148 -3.12 -4.70 -1.10
CA SER A 148 -2.12 -5.33 -1.95
C SER A 148 -1.26 -4.25 -2.60
N HIS A 149 0.05 -4.48 -2.73
CA HIS A 149 0.94 -3.44 -3.23
C HIS A 149 0.84 -3.25 -4.75
N ASP A 150 1.09 -4.31 -5.53
CA ASP A 150 1.16 -4.25 -6.98
C ASP A 150 -0.23 -4.48 -7.61
N PRO A 151 -0.75 -3.55 -8.44
CA PRO A 151 -2.08 -3.65 -9.05
C PRO A 151 -2.25 -4.87 -9.97
N SER A 152 -1.16 -5.45 -10.48
CA SER A 152 -1.25 -6.67 -11.29
C SER A 152 -1.75 -7.88 -10.50
N HIS A 153 -1.64 -7.86 -9.17
CA HIS A 153 -2.21 -8.88 -8.29
C HIS A 153 -3.74 -8.93 -8.43
N TRP A 154 -4.41 -7.77 -8.39
CA TRP A 154 -5.86 -7.70 -8.58
C TRP A 154 -6.28 -8.31 -9.92
N ARG A 155 -5.60 -7.96 -11.01
CA ARG A 155 -5.92 -8.49 -12.35
C ARG A 155 -5.78 -10.01 -12.41
N GLU A 156 -4.79 -10.59 -11.75
CA GLU A 156 -4.49 -12.01 -11.84
C GLU A 156 -5.29 -12.87 -10.85
N GLN A 157 -5.59 -12.37 -9.65
CA GLN A 157 -6.15 -13.20 -8.59
C GLN A 157 -7.52 -12.74 -8.09
N VAL A 158 -7.98 -11.52 -8.41
CA VAL A 158 -9.25 -10.97 -7.91
C VAL A 158 -10.23 -10.70 -9.03
N ALA A 159 -9.86 -9.90 -10.03
CA ALA A 159 -10.75 -9.43 -11.08
C ALA A 159 -11.38 -10.59 -11.86
N GLY A 160 -12.71 -10.70 -11.83
CA GLY A 160 -13.45 -11.76 -12.49
C GLY A 160 -13.20 -13.16 -11.94
N LYS A 161 -12.55 -13.29 -10.77
CA LYS A 161 -12.39 -14.57 -10.06
C LYS A 161 -13.52 -14.74 -9.04
N GLN A 162 -13.69 -15.97 -8.55
CA GLN A 162 -14.63 -16.28 -7.47
C GLN A 162 -14.06 -15.86 -6.11
N THR A 163 -13.74 -14.58 -5.98
CA THR A 163 -13.41 -13.96 -4.70
C THR A 163 -14.51 -12.99 -4.33
N ASP A 164 -14.80 -12.88 -3.06
CA ASP A 164 -15.77 -11.95 -2.48
C ASP A 164 -15.12 -10.64 -2.03
N ILE A 165 -13.97 -10.29 -2.63
CA ILE A 165 -13.26 -9.03 -2.42
C ILE A 165 -13.98 -7.92 -3.20
N ALA A 166 -14.58 -6.99 -2.47
CA ALA A 166 -15.32 -5.87 -3.06
C ALA A 166 -14.38 -4.77 -3.57
N LEU A 167 -13.34 -4.43 -2.80
CA LEU A 167 -12.40 -3.37 -3.16
C LEU A 167 -10.97 -3.76 -2.81
N THR A 168 -10.07 -3.57 -3.75
CA THR A 168 -8.61 -3.70 -3.56
C THR A 168 -7.96 -2.33 -3.58
N PHE A 169 -7.07 -2.07 -2.63
CA PHE A 169 -6.20 -0.90 -2.61
C PHE A 169 -4.79 -1.30 -3.02
N ALA A 170 -4.22 -0.56 -3.98
CA ALA A 170 -2.86 -0.78 -4.46
C ALA A 170 -2.10 0.54 -4.64
N GLY A 171 -0.78 0.43 -4.80
CA GLY A 171 0.12 1.54 -5.07
C GLY A 171 1.12 1.20 -6.17
N HIS A 172 2.40 1.06 -5.82
CA HIS A 172 3.51 0.55 -6.63
C HIS A 172 3.90 1.38 -7.86
N THR A 173 2.94 1.79 -8.66
CA THR A 173 3.18 2.40 -9.97
C THR A 173 3.71 3.83 -9.89
N HIS A 174 3.38 4.56 -8.82
CA HIS A 174 3.62 5.99 -8.62
C HIS A 174 3.08 6.89 -9.74
N GLY A 175 2.34 6.32 -10.71
CA GLY A 175 2.14 6.98 -12.00
C GLY A 175 3.46 7.34 -12.67
N MET A 176 4.57 6.59 -12.35
CA MET A 176 5.96 6.86 -12.72
C MET A 176 6.45 8.26 -12.29
N GLN A 177 5.73 8.94 -11.38
CA GLN A 177 6.02 10.31 -10.91
C GLN A 177 6.14 11.35 -12.03
N PHE A 178 5.85 10.94 -13.26
CA PHE A 178 5.97 11.74 -14.46
C PHE A 178 4.82 11.48 -15.42
N GLY A 179 4.13 12.55 -15.85
CA GLY A 179 3.02 12.38 -16.77
C GLY A 179 2.14 13.61 -16.88
N ILE A 180 0.97 13.39 -17.42
CA ILE A 180 -0.10 14.38 -17.52
C ILE A 180 -1.34 13.74 -16.91
N ASP A 181 -1.89 14.38 -15.90
CA ASP A 181 -3.15 13.98 -15.28
C ASP A 181 -4.08 15.19 -15.22
N THR A 182 -5.00 15.24 -16.17
CA THR A 182 -6.00 16.28 -16.27
C THR A 182 -7.38 15.67 -16.47
N LYS A 183 -8.43 16.46 -16.31
CA LYS A 183 -9.82 16.02 -16.55
C LYS A 183 -10.04 15.47 -17.97
N PHE A 184 -9.25 15.90 -18.96
CA PHE A 184 -9.46 15.57 -20.36
C PHE A 184 -8.45 14.57 -20.93
N TYR A 185 -7.27 14.47 -20.31
CA TYR A 185 -6.20 13.63 -20.84
C TYR A 185 -5.31 13.11 -19.72
N ARG A 186 -5.04 11.80 -19.76
CA ARG A 186 -4.16 11.10 -18.85
C ARG A 186 -3.10 10.33 -19.61
N TRP A 187 -1.86 10.56 -19.23
CA TRP A 187 -0.74 9.87 -19.79
C TRP A 187 0.44 9.80 -18.81
N SER A 188 1.04 8.65 -18.74
CA SER A 188 2.34 8.41 -18.11
C SER A 188 3.01 7.25 -18.84
N PRO A 189 4.35 7.17 -18.88
CA PRO A 189 5.04 6.01 -19.45
C PRO A 189 4.64 4.69 -18.80
N VAL A 190 4.24 4.70 -17.53
CA VAL A 190 3.83 3.49 -16.79
C VAL A 190 2.63 2.77 -17.42
N LYS A 191 1.77 3.47 -18.14
CA LYS A 191 0.61 2.87 -18.84
C LYS A 191 0.99 1.78 -19.85
N TYR A 192 2.23 1.80 -20.36
CA TYR A 192 2.73 0.77 -21.27
C TYR A 192 3.22 -0.49 -20.56
N VAL A 193 3.36 -0.43 -19.22
CA VAL A 193 3.78 -1.55 -18.36
C VAL A 193 2.62 -2.08 -17.54
N TYR A 194 1.81 -1.18 -16.97
CA TYR A 194 0.63 -1.48 -16.16
C TYR A 194 -0.63 -0.97 -16.83
N LYS A 195 -1.61 -1.86 -17.01
CA LYS A 195 -2.94 -1.50 -17.50
C LYS A 195 -3.69 -0.70 -16.44
N GLU A 196 -3.63 -1.17 -15.20
CA GLU A 196 -4.15 -0.51 -14.01
C GLU A 196 -3.00 0.25 -13.33
N TRP A 197 -2.93 1.57 -13.50
CA TRP A 197 -1.79 2.36 -13.03
C TRP A 197 -2.16 3.61 -12.22
N LEU A 198 -3.44 3.96 -12.18
CA LEU A 198 -3.92 5.18 -11.52
C LEU A 198 -5.43 5.15 -11.33
N ASP A 199 -5.93 5.59 -10.15
CA ASP A 199 -7.34 5.75 -9.80
C ASP A 199 -8.14 4.43 -9.79
N LEU A 200 -9.47 4.53 -9.99
CA LEU A 200 -10.43 3.46 -9.84
C LEU A 200 -10.62 2.64 -11.12
N TYR A 201 -10.57 1.33 -10.98
CA TYR A 201 -10.95 0.35 -11.99
C TYR A 201 -12.07 -0.53 -11.45
N THR A 202 -12.94 -0.98 -12.34
CA THR A 202 -14.07 -1.84 -12.01
C THR A 202 -14.16 -2.98 -13.02
N GLU A 203 -14.36 -4.19 -12.50
CA GLU A 203 -14.71 -5.36 -13.30
C GLU A 203 -15.80 -6.14 -12.55
N ASN A 204 -17.01 -6.18 -13.10
CA ASN A 204 -18.24 -6.60 -12.42
C ASN A 204 -18.42 -5.80 -11.11
N ASP A 205 -18.64 -6.49 -9.98
CA ASP A 205 -18.79 -5.88 -8.65
C ASP A 205 -17.47 -5.79 -7.87
N GLN A 206 -16.33 -5.94 -8.54
CA GLN A 206 -15.01 -5.90 -7.94
C GLN A 206 -14.27 -4.63 -8.38
N HIS A 207 -13.70 -3.95 -7.40
CA HIS A 207 -13.05 -2.67 -7.62
C HIS A 207 -11.56 -2.74 -7.25
N LEU A 208 -10.77 -1.94 -7.96
CA LEU A 208 -9.36 -1.67 -7.63
C LEU A 208 -9.14 -0.17 -7.60
N TYR A 209 -8.57 0.35 -6.53
CA TYR A 209 -8.04 1.70 -6.51
C TYR A 209 -6.51 1.68 -6.49
N VAL A 210 -5.88 2.35 -7.46
CA VAL A 210 -4.42 2.47 -7.54
C VAL A 210 -4.02 3.89 -7.14
N ASN A 211 -3.43 4.02 -5.95
CA ASN A 211 -2.93 5.28 -5.40
C ASN A 211 -1.55 5.63 -5.98
N ARG A 212 -1.30 6.91 -6.22
CA ARG A 212 -0.03 7.44 -6.77
C ARG A 212 1.10 7.43 -5.76
N GLY A 213 0.80 7.29 -4.49
CA GLY A 213 1.74 7.35 -3.39
C GLY A 213 1.95 8.74 -2.82
N PHE A 214 2.45 8.76 -1.60
CA PHE A 214 2.71 9.95 -0.80
C PHE A 214 4.08 10.56 -1.12
N GLY A 215 5.11 9.72 -1.27
CA GLY A 215 6.49 10.11 -1.48
C GLY A 215 6.96 10.00 -2.93
N TYR A 216 8.25 9.74 -3.10
CA TYR A 216 8.89 9.58 -4.41
C TYR A 216 10.09 8.64 -4.32
N LEU A 217 10.51 8.11 -5.48
CA LEU A 217 11.65 7.22 -5.63
C LEU A 217 12.42 7.57 -6.90
N GLY A 218 13.74 7.42 -6.87
CA GLY A 218 14.63 7.54 -8.03
C GLY A 218 15.06 8.97 -8.32
N TYR A 219 14.15 9.89 -8.61
CA TYR A 219 14.46 11.31 -8.73
C TYR A 219 13.62 12.15 -7.73
N PRO A 220 14.17 13.27 -7.23
CA PRO A 220 13.53 14.06 -6.18
C PRO A 220 12.39 14.89 -6.73
N GLY A 221 11.19 14.33 -6.75
CA GLY A 221 10.00 15.07 -7.10
C GLY A 221 9.01 14.33 -7.98
N ARG A 222 7.98 15.05 -8.41
CA ARG A 222 6.90 14.59 -9.27
C ARG A 222 6.58 15.65 -10.30
N MET A 223 6.34 15.24 -11.55
CA MET A 223 5.99 16.15 -12.64
C MET A 223 4.66 15.71 -13.25
N GLY A 224 3.61 16.50 -13.02
CA GLY A 224 2.27 16.28 -13.55
C GLY A 224 1.49 15.13 -12.91
N ILE A 225 2.13 14.32 -12.05
CA ILE A 225 1.52 13.27 -11.23
C ILE A 225 1.83 13.61 -9.76
N TYR A 226 0.92 14.29 -9.09
CA TYR A 226 1.12 14.78 -7.71
C TYR A 226 0.96 13.67 -6.67
N PRO A 227 1.49 13.86 -5.45
CA PRO A 227 1.21 12.98 -4.31
C PRO A 227 -0.29 12.91 -4.03
N GLU A 228 -0.74 11.82 -3.42
CA GLU A 228 -2.15 11.57 -3.22
C GLU A 228 -2.46 11.00 -1.84
N ILE A 229 -3.51 11.53 -1.23
CA ILE A 229 -4.25 10.92 -0.13
C ILE A 229 -5.64 10.61 -0.67
N THR A 230 -6.01 9.33 -0.69
CA THR A 230 -7.31 8.87 -1.19
C THR A 230 -8.27 8.71 -0.02
N VAL A 231 -9.46 9.27 -0.13
CA VAL A 231 -10.56 9.05 0.81
C VAL A 231 -11.65 8.26 0.11
N VAL A 232 -12.04 7.14 0.70
CA VAL A 232 -13.12 6.27 0.20
C VAL A 232 -14.21 6.19 1.25
N THR A 233 -15.44 6.41 0.82
CA THR A 233 -16.63 6.20 1.66
C THR A 233 -17.30 4.91 1.22
N LEU A 234 -17.49 3.99 2.15
CA LEU A 234 -18.32 2.79 1.96
C LEU A 234 -19.76 3.16 2.30
N ALA A 235 -20.69 2.84 1.42
CA ALA A 235 -22.13 3.12 1.56
C ALA A 235 -22.95 1.86 1.34
#